data_eb626d3ce4558f991757a1ca3e755b78
#
_entry.id   eb626d3ce4558f991757a1ca3e755b78
#
_cell.length_a   1.000
_cell.length_b   1.000
_cell.length_c   1.000
_cell.angle_alpha   90.00
_cell.angle_beta   90.00
_cell.angle_gamma   90.00
#
_symmetry.space_group_name_H-M   'P 1'
#
loop_
_entity.id
_entity.type
_entity.pdbx_description
1 polymer ?
#
loop_
_entity_poly.entity_id
_entity_poly.type
_entity_poly.pdbx_seq_one_letter_code
_entity_poly.pdbx_strand_id
1 'polypeptide(L)'
;CRPTCAITTGFSGAGAFSDGKLSLSYEVGGDLPTLIGEEFAQELIDYTDKIYLEFGADPHVEGIYTGEDIKEIRKNAIHAGLKLVDCPIRHLGTEKAQELYLAIQNYLADNGVEMRFNTECENIILEEEGCKGVLLKDGDSLLPVYADEVVIGTGRRGADWLEKLCAEHHIAHKPGTVDIGVRVECRNEVMEKVNKVLYESKLIGYPKPWKNKVRTFCQN
;
A
#
# COMPACT_ATOMS: atom_id res chain seq x y z
N CYS A 1 20.40 14.18 1.54
CA CYS A 1 19.47 13.63 2.55
C CYS A 1 20.10 13.81 3.94
N ARG A 2 19.30 14.15 4.93
CA ARG A 2 19.69 14.08 6.34
C ARG A 2 19.88 12.61 6.71
N PRO A 3 20.58 12.26 7.82
CA PRO A 3 20.88 10.88 8.20
C PRO A 3 19.66 9.97 8.24
N THR A 4 18.47 10.53 8.48
CA THR A 4 17.20 9.80 8.44
C THR A 4 16.37 10.28 7.24
N CYS A 5 16.08 9.38 6.32
CA CYS A 5 15.19 9.67 5.20
C CYS A 5 13.76 9.93 5.72
N ALA A 6 13.24 11.12 5.46
CA ALA A 6 11.89 11.50 5.89
C ALA A 6 10.81 11.34 4.79
N ILE A 7 11.21 10.93 3.57
CA ILE A 7 10.30 10.83 2.43
C ILE A 7 9.29 9.67 2.61
N THR A 8 9.69 8.60 3.26
CA THR A 8 8.86 7.40 3.45
C THR A 8 8.35 7.24 4.88
N THR A 9 8.46 8.28 5.69
CA THR A 9 8.07 8.26 7.11
C THR A 9 7.18 9.46 7.43
N GLY A 10 6.44 9.37 8.51
CA GLY A 10 5.50 10.40 8.96
C GLY A 10 4.05 9.98 8.77
N PHE A 11 3.12 10.88 8.97
CA PHE A 11 1.68 10.64 9.05
C PHE A 11 1.11 9.80 7.90
N SER A 12 1.44 10.13 6.68
CA SER A 12 0.94 9.43 5.48
C SER A 12 1.95 8.47 4.85
N GLY A 13 3.13 8.31 5.47
CA GLY A 13 4.19 7.46 4.94
C GLY A 13 4.61 7.82 3.52
N ALA A 14 4.94 6.81 2.71
CA ALA A 14 5.34 7.02 1.32
C ALA A 14 4.20 7.54 0.42
N GLY A 15 2.95 7.35 0.80
CA GLY A 15 1.79 7.76 0.01
C GLY A 15 1.72 9.26 -0.28
N ALA A 16 2.15 10.10 0.65
CA ALA A 16 2.14 11.56 0.48
C ALA A 16 3.19 12.08 -0.52
N PHE A 17 4.22 11.29 -0.81
CA PHE A 17 5.36 11.70 -1.63
C PHE A 17 5.56 10.84 -2.87
N SER A 18 4.57 10.02 -3.19
CA SER A 18 4.49 9.25 -4.43
C SER A 18 3.43 9.84 -5.36
N ASP A 19 3.20 9.21 -6.49
CA ASP A 19 2.08 9.54 -7.38
C ASP A 19 0.70 9.24 -6.77
N GLY A 20 0.65 8.68 -5.57
CA GLY A 20 -0.57 8.52 -4.78
C GLY A 20 -1.59 7.58 -5.43
N LYS A 21 -1.15 6.43 -5.91
CA LYS A 21 -2.05 5.42 -6.50
C LYS A 21 -2.80 4.67 -5.41
N LEU A 22 -4.12 4.72 -5.45
CA LEU A 22 -5.01 3.90 -4.65
C LEU A 22 -5.58 2.80 -5.53
N SER A 23 -5.21 1.54 -5.27
CA SER A 23 -5.76 0.37 -5.96
C SER A 23 -7.18 0.07 -5.44
N LEU A 24 -8.15 -0.05 -6.35
CA LEU A 24 -9.56 -0.21 -6.02
C LEU A 24 -10.07 -1.65 -6.21
N SER A 25 -9.18 -2.63 -6.23
CA SER A 25 -9.53 -4.04 -6.40
C SER A 25 -8.72 -4.93 -5.47
N TYR A 26 -9.39 -5.89 -4.84
CA TYR A 26 -8.75 -6.91 -4.02
C TYR A 26 -7.82 -7.84 -4.82
N GLU A 27 -7.99 -7.93 -6.15
CA GLU A 27 -7.08 -8.71 -7.01
C GLU A 27 -5.69 -8.06 -7.16
N VAL A 28 -5.52 -6.83 -6.67
CA VAL A 28 -4.32 -6.02 -6.87
C VAL A 28 -3.67 -5.66 -5.54
N GLY A 29 -2.51 -6.26 -5.29
CA GLY A 29 -1.68 -5.98 -4.11
C GLY A 29 -2.05 -6.80 -2.88
N GLY A 30 -1.03 -7.14 -2.09
CA GLY A 30 -1.17 -7.81 -0.80
C GLY A 30 -1.87 -9.18 -0.81
N ASP A 31 -2.02 -9.71 0.39
CA ASP A 31 -2.68 -11.00 0.62
C ASP A 31 -3.91 -10.87 1.54
N LEU A 32 -4.46 -9.66 1.67
CA LEU A 32 -5.60 -9.38 2.54
C LEU A 32 -6.80 -10.31 2.25
N PRO A 33 -7.16 -10.61 0.98
CA PRO A 33 -8.26 -11.52 0.68
C PRO A 33 -8.08 -12.93 1.23
N THR A 34 -6.85 -13.40 1.37
CA THR A 34 -6.57 -14.72 1.95
C THR A 34 -6.81 -14.79 3.46
N LEU A 35 -6.80 -13.63 4.13
CA LEU A 35 -6.98 -13.52 5.57
C LEU A 35 -8.45 -13.29 5.95
N ILE A 36 -9.17 -12.46 5.19
CA ILE A 36 -10.51 -11.98 5.55
C ILE A 36 -11.60 -12.30 4.52
N GLY A 37 -11.24 -12.93 3.41
CA GLY A 37 -12.15 -13.19 2.28
C GLY A 37 -12.19 -12.04 1.27
N GLU A 38 -12.55 -12.38 0.02
CA GLU A 38 -12.53 -11.42 -1.10
C GLU A 38 -13.61 -10.33 -0.95
N GLU A 39 -14.80 -10.71 -0.53
CA GLU A 39 -15.94 -9.80 -0.38
C GLU A 39 -15.66 -8.73 0.67
N PHE A 40 -15.22 -9.15 1.85
CA PHE A 40 -14.88 -8.20 2.93
C PHE A 40 -13.66 -7.36 2.61
N ALA A 41 -12.66 -7.92 1.92
CA ALA A 41 -11.51 -7.14 1.45
C ALA A 41 -11.94 -6.04 0.48
N GLN A 42 -12.86 -6.33 -0.46
CA GLN A 42 -13.39 -5.31 -1.38
C GLN A 42 -14.21 -4.25 -0.64
N GLU A 43 -15.06 -4.64 0.32
CA GLU A 43 -15.82 -3.69 1.15
C GLU A 43 -14.90 -2.69 1.87
N LEU A 44 -13.79 -3.16 2.44
CA LEU A 44 -12.81 -2.29 3.10
C LEU A 44 -12.08 -1.36 2.12
N ILE A 45 -11.80 -1.83 0.91
CA ILE A 45 -11.21 -1.01 -0.17
C ILE A 45 -12.20 0.10 -0.56
N ASP A 46 -13.45 -0.26 -0.80
CA ASP A 46 -14.49 0.70 -1.18
C ASP A 46 -14.74 1.73 -0.07
N TYR A 47 -14.73 1.30 1.19
CA TYR A 47 -14.81 2.19 2.34
C TYR A 47 -13.64 3.17 2.39
N THR A 48 -12.42 2.68 2.17
CA THR A 48 -11.22 3.51 2.13
C THR A 48 -11.29 4.53 0.99
N ASP A 49 -11.69 4.10 -0.21
CA ASP A 49 -11.86 4.97 -1.36
C ASP A 49 -12.88 6.09 -1.09
N LYS A 50 -13.98 5.75 -0.43
CA LYS A 50 -15.00 6.73 -0.02
C LYS A 50 -14.41 7.82 0.89
N ILE A 51 -13.58 7.46 1.86
CA ILE A 51 -12.88 8.43 2.71
C ILE A 51 -12.02 9.36 1.86
N TYR A 52 -11.24 8.83 0.92
CA TYR A 52 -10.40 9.66 0.04
C TYR A 52 -11.25 10.63 -0.80
N LEU A 53 -12.40 10.20 -1.32
CA LEU A 53 -13.34 11.05 -2.05
C LEU A 53 -13.92 12.15 -1.16
N GLU A 54 -14.27 11.86 0.08
CA GLU A 54 -14.79 12.81 1.06
C GLU A 54 -13.75 13.92 1.38
N PHE A 55 -12.46 13.59 1.31
CA PHE A 55 -11.36 14.56 1.50
C PHE A 55 -10.82 15.16 0.20
N GLY A 56 -11.54 15.03 -0.92
CA GLY A 56 -11.28 15.76 -2.15
C GLY A 56 -10.46 15.03 -3.21
N ALA A 57 -10.35 13.70 -3.13
CA ALA A 57 -9.76 12.92 -4.23
C ALA A 57 -10.59 13.07 -5.51
N ASP A 58 -9.92 13.02 -6.66
CA ASP A 58 -10.58 13.06 -7.96
C ASP A 58 -11.47 11.81 -8.13
N PRO A 59 -12.75 11.94 -8.53
CA PRO A 59 -13.64 10.80 -8.75
C PRO A 59 -13.25 9.96 -9.96
N HIS A 60 -12.37 10.43 -10.83
CA HIS A 60 -11.92 9.68 -11.99
C HIS A 60 -11.16 8.41 -11.58
N VAL A 61 -11.47 7.30 -12.25
CA VAL A 61 -10.83 6.00 -12.05
C VAL A 61 -10.19 5.55 -13.35
N GLU A 62 -8.91 5.32 -13.32
CA GLU A 62 -8.16 4.70 -14.41
C GLU A 62 -8.19 3.16 -14.30
N GLY A 63 -7.82 2.47 -15.39
CA GLY A 63 -7.61 1.03 -15.36
C GLY A 63 -8.87 0.17 -15.40
N ILE A 64 -10.03 0.76 -15.71
CA ILE A 64 -11.25 0.04 -16.06
C ILE A 64 -11.23 -0.21 -17.57
N TYR A 65 -10.99 -1.45 -17.94
CA TYR A 65 -10.67 -1.82 -19.31
C TYR A 65 -11.87 -2.33 -20.08
N THR A 66 -12.55 -1.44 -20.83
CA THR A 66 -13.72 -1.73 -21.68
C THR A 66 -13.47 -1.24 -23.11
N GLY A 67 -14.13 -1.86 -24.10
CA GLY A 67 -14.04 -1.50 -25.52
C GLY A 67 -13.41 -2.56 -26.41
N GLU A 68 -13.48 -2.36 -27.72
CA GLU A 68 -13.01 -3.35 -28.72
C GLU A 68 -11.48 -3.46 -28.74
N ASP A 69 -10.76 -2.33 -28.61
CA ASP A 69 -9.30 -2.33 -28.58
C ASP A 69 -8.77 -3.15 -27.40
N ILE A 70 -9.46 -3.09 -26.26
CA ILE A 70 -9.12 -3.88 -25.07
C ILE A 70 -9.40 -5.35 -25.27
N LYS A 71 -10.49 -5.69 -25.95
CA LYS A 71 -10.78 -7.08 -26.32
C LYS A 71 -9.68 -7.66 -27.19
N GLU A 72 -9.14 -6.89 -28.13
CA GLU A 72 -8.02 -7.32 -28.97
C GLU A 72 -6.77 -7.54 -28.14
N ILE A 73 -6.42 -6.59 -27.25
CA ILE A 73 -5.27 -6.72 -26.35
C ILE A 73 -5.42 -7.96 -25.45
N ARG A 74 -6.62 -8.16 -24.86
CA ARG A 74 -6.93 -9.33 -24.03
C ARG A 74 -6.78 -10.64 -24.78
N LYS A 75 -7.28 -10.69 -26.02
CA LYS A 75 -7.16 -11.84 -26.91
C LYS A 75 -5.68 -12.15 -27.21
N ASN A 76 -4.91 -11.12 -27.52
CA ASN A 76 -3.47 -11.28 -27.80
C ASN A 76 -2.71 -11.74 -26.55
N ALA A 77 -3.06 -11.23 -25.37
CA ALA A 77 -2.51 -11.71 -24.10
C ALA A 77 -2.79 -13.21 -23.89
N ILE A 78 -4.04 -13.64 -24.11
CA ILE A 78 -4.42 -15.07 -24.00
C ILE A 78 -3.63 -15.93 -24.96
N HIS A 79 -3.47 -15.52 -26.22
CA HIS A 79 -2.66 -16.25 -27.21
C HIS A 79 -1.20 -16.36 -26.79
N ALA A 80 -0.68 -15.37 -26.07
CA ALA A 80 0.67 -15.39 -25.50
C ALA A 80 0.76 -16.18 -24.16
N GLY A 81 -0.32 -16.78 -23.70
CA GLY A 81 -0.37 -17.49 -22.41
C GLY A 81 -0.38 -16.55 -21.19
N LEU A 82 -0.83 -15.32 -21.39
CA LEU A 82 -0.90 -14.29 -20.36
C LEU A 82 -2.36 -13.93 -20.03
N LYS A 83 -2.60 -13.45 -18.83
CA LYS A 83 -3.88 -12.87 -18.40
C LYS A 83 -3.71 -11.36 -18.25
N LEU A 84 -4.50 -10.57 -18.97
CA LEU A 84 -4.67 -9.14 -18.69
C LEU A 84 -5.61 -9.00 -17.50
N VAL A 85 -5.17 -8.29 -16.46
CA VAL A 85 -5.94 -8.03 -15.23
C VAL A 85 -6.41 -6.59 -15.25
N ASP A 86 -7.68 -6.39 -14.94
CA ASP A 86 -8.21 -5.05 -14.70
C ASP A 86 -7.58 -4.49 -13.42
N CYS A 87 -7.14 -3.25 -13.49
CA CYS A 87 -6.43 -2.61 -12.39
C CYS A 87 -7.03 -1.22 -12.15
N PRO A 88 -8.24 -1.16 -11.57
CA PRO A 88 -8.87 0.12 -11.28
C PRO A 88 -8.02 0.88 -10.26
N ILE A 89 -7.66 2.10 -10.61
CA ILE A 89 -6.77 2.96 -9.82
C ILE A 89 -7.39 4.35 -9.72
N ARG A 90 -7.42 4.88 -8.51
CA ARG A 90 -7.58 6.31 -8.27
C ARG A 90 -6.21 6.93 -8.14
N HIS A 91 -5.89 7.85 -9.02
CA HIS A 91 -4.62 8.55 -9.05
C HIS A 91 -4.77 9.90 -8.35
N LEU A 92 -4.10 10.08 -7.21
CA LEU A 92 -4.22 11.33 -6.45
C LEU A 92 -3.34 12.44 -7.00
N GLY A 93 -2.19 12.09 -7.57
CA GLY A 93 -1.14 13.04 -7.94
C GLY A 93 -0.35 13.53 -6.72
N THR A 94 0.91 13.89 -6.94
CA THR A 94 1.84 14.19 -5.84
C THR A 94 1.42 15.42 -5.02
N GLU A 95 0.99 16.49 -5.68
CA GLU A 95 0.60 17.73 -5.00
C GLU A 95 -0.73 17.57 -4.26
N LYS A 96 -1.75 17.03 -4.95
CA LYS A 96 -3.08 16.80 -4.35
C LYS A 96 -3.04 15.78 -3.22
N ALA A 97 -2.16 14.77 -3.30
CA ALA A 97 -2.00 13.79 -2.23
C ALA A 97 -1.58 14.46 -0.92
N GLN A 98 -0.68 15.44 -0.97
CA GLN A 98 -0.26 16.18 0.23
C GLN A 98 -1.40 16.99 0.84
N GLU A 99 -2.19 17.68 0.00
CA GLU A 99 -3.35 18.47 0.45
C GLU A 99 -4.41 17.57 1.08
N LEU A 100 -4.70 16.43 0.47
CA LEU A 100 -5.66 15.45 0.98
C LEU A 100 -5.23 14.88 2.33
N TYR A 101 -3.98 14.44 2.45
CA TYR A 101 -3.48 13.91 3.73
C TYR A 101 -3.42 14.98 4.83
N LEU A 102 -3.14 16.23 4.48
CA LEU A 102 -3.21 17.33 5.43
C LEU A 102 -4.65 17.59 5.90
N ALA A 103 -5.62 17.50 4.99
CA ALA A 103 -7.03 17.63 5.34
C ALA A 103 -7.48 16.50 6.29
N ILE A 104 -7.07 15.25 6.04
CA ILE A 104 -7.34 14.12 6.93
C ILE A 104 -6.67 14.35 8.31
N GLN A 105 -5.42 14.79 8.32
CA GLN A 105 -4.70 15.07 9.57
C GLN A 105 -5.41 16.13 10.41
N ASN A 106 -5.81 17.23 9.79
CA ASN A 106 -6.53 18.29 10.48
C ASN A 106 -7.89 17.79 11.01
N TYR A 107 -8.64 17.07 10.20
CA TYR A 107 -9.89 16.46 10.61
C TYR A 107 -9.74 15.58 11.85
N LEU A 108 -8.73 14.73 11.88
CA LEU A 108 -8.44 13.86 13.02
C LEU A 108 -8.10 14.69 14.28
N ALA A 109 -7.26 15.72 14.13
CA ALA A 109 -6.91 16.61 15.23
C ALA A 109 -8.14 17.35 15.77
N ASP A 110 -8.99 17.89 14.91
CA ASP A 110 -10.22 18.61 15.26
C ASP A 110 -11.25 17.69 15.94
N ASN A 111 -11.15 16.38 15.70
CA ASN A 111 -12.00 15.37 16.34
C ASN A 111 -11.34 14.67 17.54
N GLY A 112 -10.29 15.25 18.10
CA GLY A 112 -9.71 14.84 19.37
C GLY A 112 -8.68 13.70 19.28
N VAL A 113 -8.20 13.37 18.09
CA VAL A 113 -7.11 12.40 17.93
C VAL A 113 -5.78 13.07 18.28
N GLU A 114 -5.13 12.59 19.34
CA GLU A 114 -3.80 13.04 19.72
C GLU A 114 -2.74 12.43 18.81
N MET A 115 -2.00 13.27 18.09
CA MET A 115 -0.89 12.84 17.22
C MET A 115 0.44 13.32 17.78
N ARG A 116 1.32 12.40 18.10
CA ARG A 116 2.67 12.69 18.62
C ARG A 116 3.70 12.49 17.53
N PHE A 117 4.21 13.59 16.99
CA PHE A 117 5.30 13.58 16.00
C PHE A 117 6.66 13.58 16.68
N ASN A 118 7.69 13.10 15.96
CA ASN A 118 9.06 12.98 16.47
C ASN A 118 9.15 12.18 17.80
N THR A 119 8.21 11.27 17.99
CA THR A 119 8.12 10.43 19.19
C THR A 119 8.40 8.99 18.80
N GLU A 120 9.36 8.38 19.46
CA GLU A 120 9.75 7.00 19.22
C GLU A 120 9.04 6.07 20.19
N CYS A 121 8.43 5.00 19.65
CA CYS A 121 7.93 3.90 20.47
C CYS A 121 9.08 2.93 20.71
N GLU A 122 9.48 2.78 21.97
CA GLU A 122 10.55 1.85 22.36
C GLU A 122 10.04 0.42 22.45
N ASN A 123 8.90 0.23 23.11
CA ASN A 123 8.34 -1.11 23.32
C ASN A 123 6.82 -1.06 23.56
N ILE A 124 6.21 -2.22 23.66
CA ILE A 124 4.80 -2.39 24.10
C ILE A 124 4.75 -2.79 25.57
N ILE A 125 3.63 -2.50 26.22
CA ILE A 125 3.34 -2.92 27.59
C ILE A 125 2.51 -4.19 27.50
N LEU A 126 3.09 -5.33 27.89
CA LEU A 126 2.38 -6.61 27.95
C LEU A 126 2.14 -6.99 29.40
N GLU A 127 0.91 -7.41 29.70
CA GLU A 127 0.47 -7.99 30.95
C GLU A 127 -0.15 -9.38 30.69
N GLU A 128 -0.55 -10.09 31.74
CA GLU A 128 -1.16 -11.42 31.61
C GLU A 128 -2.39 -11.42 30.67
N GLU A 129 -3.14 -10.34 30.67
CA GLU A 129 -4.37 -10.16 29.87
C GLU A 129 -4.13 -9.64 28.44
N GLY A 130 -2.88 -9.41 28.05
CA GLY A 130 -2.50 -8.94 26.71
C GLY A 130 -1.80 -7.58 26.68
N CYS A 131 -1.84 -6.92 25.52
CA CYS A 131 -1.22 -5.63 25.32
C CYS A 131 -2.08 -4.53 25.96
N LYS A 132 -1.47 -3.71 26.83
CA LYS A 132 -2.13 -2.63 27.58
C LYS A 132 -1.65 -1.24 27.15
N GLY A 133 -0.70 -1.13 26.24
CA GLY A 133 -0.18 0.16 25.81
C GLY A 133 1.19 0.09 25.21
N VAL A 134 1.85 1.24 25.18
CA VAL A 134 3.19 1.42 24.61
C VAL A 134 4.11 2.19 25.55
N LEU A 135 5.41 1.99 25.39
CA LEU A 135 6.47 2.77 26.04
C LEU A 135 7.05 3.73 25.02
N LEU A 136 6.87 5.01 25.24
CA LEU A 136 7.42 6.06 24.40
C LEU A 136 8.75 6.55 24.98
N LYS A 137 9.70 6.87 24.09
CA LYS A 137 10.98 7.43 24.46
C LYS A 137 10.86 8.93 24.73
N ASP A 138 11.25 9.37 25.92
CA ASP A 138 11.29 10.77 26.32
C ASP A 138 12.66 11.09 26.92
N GLY A 139 13.59 11.51 26.06
CA GLY A 139 15.00 11.66 26.43
C GLY A 139 15.62 10.33 26.87
N ASP A 140 16.10 10.28 28.11
CA ASP A 140 16.65 9.07 28.75
C ASP A 140 15.59 8.27 29.55
N SER A 141 14.33 8.74 29.56
CA SER A 141 13.21 8.12 30.28
C SER A 141 12.25 7.42 29.33
N LEU A 142 11.46 6.52 29.89
CA LEU A 142 10.33 5.89 29.19
C LEU A 142 9.02 6.39 29.76
N LEU A 143 8.13 6.83 28.88
CA LEU A 143 6.79 7.28 29.21
C LEU A 143 5.77 6.20 28.85
N PRO A 144 5.07 5.58 29.78
CA PRO A 144 4.01 4.64 29.48
C PRO A 144 2.76 5.39 29.00
N VAL A 145 2.16 4.87 27.93
CA VAL A 145 0.86 5.29 27.40
C VAL A 145 -0.03 4.07 27.33
N TYR A 146 -1.09 4.06 28.11
CA TYR A 146 -2.03 2.95 28.20
C TYR A 146 -3.18 3.12 27.20
N ALA A 147 -3.64 2.00 26.65
CA ALA A 147 -4.78 1.93 25.75
C ALA A 147 -5.44 0.55 25.82
N ASP A 148 -6.72 0.48 25.52
CA ASP A 148 -7.47 -0.77 25.45
C ASP A 148 -7.02 -1.61 24.23
N GLU A 149 -6.71 -0.94 23.12
CA GLU A 149 -6.25 -1.59 21.89
C GLU A 149 -5.00 -0.88 21.35
N VAL A 150 -4.05 -1.66 20.84
CA VAL A 150 -2.82 -1.16 20.23
C VAL A 150 -2.67 -1.68 18.81
N VAL A 151 -2.61 -0.77 17.84
CA VAL A 151 -2.40 -1.08 16.43
C VAL A 151 -0.99 -0.70 16.01
N ILE A 152 -0.23 -1.66 15.49
CA ILE A 152 1.15 -1.46 15.06
C ILE A 152 1.20 -1.41 13.53
N GLY A 153 1.53 -0.24 12.98
CA GLY A 153 1.60 0.01 11.53
C GLY A 153 2.88 0.76 11.15
N THR A 154 4.03 0.23 11.51
CA THR A 154 5.32 0.94 11.47
C THR A 154 5.93 1.12 10.08
N GLY A 155 5.39 0.46 9.07
CA GLY A 155 5.93 0.51 7.72
C GLY A 155 7.37 -0.01 7.62
N ARG A 156 8.08 0.38 6.56
CA ARG A 156 9.44 -0.12 6.27
C ARG A 156 10.48 0.31 7.30
N ARG A 157 10.38 1.54 7.79
CA ARG A 157 11.37 2.05 8.76
C ARG A 157 11.32 1.30 10.08
N GLY A 158 10.13 0.85 10.48
CA GLY A 158 9.96 0.11 11.73
C GLY A 158 10.07 -1.40 11.60
N ALA A 159 10.49 -1.94 10.44
CA ALA A 159 10.56 -3.39 10.22
C ALA A 159 11.50 -4.08 11.20
N ASP A 160 12.72 -3.56 11.36
CA ASP A 160 13.72 -4.11 12.27
C ASP A 160 13.26 -4.01 13.74
N TRP A 161 12.63 -2.89 14.10
CA TRP A 161 12.04 -2.72 15.43
C TRP A 161 10.92 -3.74 15.68
N LEU A 162 10.04 -3.96 14.70
CA LEU A 162 8.95 -4.93 14.81
C LEU A 162 9.48 -6.37 14.94
N GLU A 163 10.51 -6.72 14.18
CA GLU A 163 11.15 -8.04 14.28
C GLU A 163 11.73 -8.27 15.67
N LYS A 164 12.46 -7.27 16.19
CA LYS A 164 13.01 -7.30 17.54
C LYS A 164 11.93 -7.44 18.60
N LEU A 165 10.86 -6.63 18.50
CA LEU A 165 9.70 -6.68 19.39
C LEU A 165 9.04 -8.07 19.39
N CYS A 166 8.82 -8.66 18.22
CA CYS A 166 8.26 -10.00 18.11
C CYS A 166 9.14 -11.05 18.77
N ALA A 167 10.45 -10.94 18.59
CA ALA A 167 11.42 -11.86 19.22
C ALA A 167 11.44 -11.72 20.75
N GLU A 168 11.46 -10.49 21.28
CA GLU A 168 11.46 -10.22 22.71
C GLU A 168 10.21 -10.73 23.42
N HIS A 169 9.06 -10.57 22.79
CA HIS A 169 7.76 -10.95 23.36
C HIS A 169 7.25 -12.31 22.90
N HIS A 170 8.09 -13.10 22.22
CA HIS A 170 7.75 -14.43 21.70
C HIS A 170 6.49 -14.43 20.80
N ILE A 171 6.28 -13.35 20.06
CA ILE A 171 5.19 -13.24 19.10
C ILE A 171 5.59 -13.99 17.82
N ALA A 172 4.77 -14.94 17.41
CA ALA A 172 5.03 -15.76 16.23
C ALA A 172 5.04 -14.85 14.97
N HIS A 173 6.12 -14.90 14.22
CA HIS A 173 6.28 -14.16 12.99
C HIS A 173 7.05 -14.96 11.93
N LYS A 174 6.93 -14.54 10.69
CA LYS A 174 7.67 -15.12 9.56
C LYS A 174 8.13 -14.01 8.61
N PRO A 175 9.23 -14.22 7.87
CA PRO A 175 9.61 -13.30 6.81
C PRO A 175 8.48 -13.09 5.82
N GLY A 176 8.26 -11.83 5.42
CA GLY A 176 7.35 -11.50 4.34
C GLY A 176 7.87 -11.97 2.99
N THR A 177 6.99 -12.02 2.01
CA THR A 177 7.37 -12.27 0.62
C THR A 177 7.78 -10.97 -0.06
N VAL A 178 8.75 -11.04 -0.98
CA VAL A 178 9.17 -9.92 -1.80
C VAL A 178 9.06 -10.29 -3.28
N ASP A 179 8.66 -9.33 -4.09
CA ASP A 179 8.73 -9.45 -5.53
C ASP A 179 10.14 -9.05 -6.00
N ILE A 180 10.77 -9.92 -6.76
CA ILE A 180 12.03 -9.62 -7.43
C ILE A 180 11.74 -9.46 -8.92
N GLY A 181 12.19 -8.35 -9.50
CA GLY A 181 11.96 -8.06 -10.89
C GLY A 181 13.10 -7.32 -11.55
N VAL A 182 12.96 -7.13 -12.85
CA VAL A 182 13.87 -6.34 -13.67
C VAL A 182 13.12 -5.21 -14.37
N ARG A 183 13.75 -4.07 -14.51
CA ARG A 183 13.27 -3.01 -15.38
C ARG A 183 13.57 -3.37 -16.82
N VAL A 184 12.55 -3.35 -17.66
CA VAL A 184 12.69 -3.60 -19.11
C VAL A 184 12.44 -2.28 -19.83
N GLU A 185 13.39 -1.86 -20.63
CA GLU A 185 13.28 -0.68 -21.49
C GLU A 185 13.19 -1.13 -22.95
N CYS A 186 12.26 -0.57 -23.68
CA CYS A 186 12.08 -0.81 -25.10
C CYS A 186 11.70 0.51 -25.80
N ARG A 187 11.71 0.49 -27.13
CA ARG A 187 11.27 1.66 -27.90
C ARG A 187 9.78 1.88 -27.70
N ASN A 188 9.36 3.15 -27.67
CA ASN A 188 7.96 3.53 -27.47
C ASN A 188 7.02 2.88 -28.49
N GLU A 189 7.47 2.73 -29.76
CA GLU A 189 6.69 2.14 -30.82
C GLU A 189 6.26 0.69 -30.55
N VAL A 190 7.07 -0.05 -29.77
CA VAL A 190 6.75 -1.43 -29.38
C VAL A 190 5.53 -1.48 -28.46
N MET A 191 5.41 -0.52 -27.57
CA MET A 191 4.35 -0.45 -26.57
C MET A 191 3.19 0.48 -26.98
N GLU A 192 3.30 1.20 -28.10
CA GLU A 192 2.37 2.25 -28.49
C GLU A 192 0.90 1.79 -28.50
N LYS A 193 0.62 0.61 -29.08
CA LYS A 193 -0.74 0.07 -29.13
C LYS A 193 -1.34 -0.22 -27.77
N VAL A 194 -0.49 -0.61 -26.82
CA VAL A 194 -0.88 -0.92 -25.45
C VAL A 194 -1.06 0.38 -24.66
N ASN A 195 -0.08 1.29 -24.76
CA ASN A 195 -0.04 2.54 -24.01
C ASN A 195 -1.14 3.54 -24.39
N LYS A 196 -1.64 3.47 -25.63
CA LYS A 196 -2.76 4.32 -26.05
C LYS A 196 -4.10 3.92 -25.43
N VAL A 197 -4.23 2.68 -24.96
CA VAL A 197 -5.49 2.09 -24.53
C VAL A 197 -5.51 1.76 -23.05
N LEU A 198 -4.36 1.39 -22.50
CA LEU A 198 -4.24 0.99 -21.10
C LEU A 198 -3.39 2.00 -20.32
N TYR A 199 -3.90 2.42 -19.18
CA TYR A 199 -3.12 3.21 -18.22
C TYR A 199 -1.93 2.41 -17.69
N GLU A 200 -2.17 1.18 -17.24
CA GLU A 200 -1.14 0.19 -16.89
C GLU A 200 -1.50 -1.17 -17.49
N SER A 201 -0.57 -1.77 -18.24
CA SER A 201 -0.77 -3.13 -18.75
C SER A 201 -0.35 -4.16 -17.70
N LYS A 202 -1.27 -4.53 -16.82
CA LYS A 202 -1.01 -5.58 -15.83
C LYS A 202 -1.27 -6.95 -16.42
N LEU A 203 -0.19 -7.58 -16.87
CA LEU A 203 -0.21 -8.92 -17.42
C LEU A 203 0.33 -9.92 -16.39
N ILE A 204 -0.33 -11.06 -16.25
CA ILE A 204 0.10 -12.16 -15.41
C ILE A 204 0.38 -13.38 -16.28
N GLY A 205 1.51 -14.04 -16.04
CA GLY A 205 1.88 -15.27 -16.70
C GLY A 205 2.61 -16.24 -15.79
N TYR A 206 2.73 -17.50 -16.30
CA TYR A 206 3.38 -18.60 -15.57
C TYR A 206 4.37 -19.30 -16.50
N PRO A 207 5.54 -18.67 -16.79
CA PRO A 207 6.49 -19.19 -17.75
C PRO A 207 7.09 -20.52 -17.32
N LYS A 208 7.30 -21.41 -18.30
CA LYS A 208 8.03 -22.67 -18.10
C LYS A 208 9.53 -22.40 -17.91
N PRO A 209 10.29 -23.25 -17.21
CA PRO A 209 9.86 -24.54 -16.62
C PRO A 209 9.24 -24.44 -15.22
N TRP A 210 9.51 -23.35 -14.47
CA TRP A 210 9.19 -23.25 -13.04
C TRP A 210 7.73 -22.90 -12.76
N LYS A 211 7.03 -22.29 -13.72
CA LYS A 211 5.64 -21.83 -13.57
C LYS A 211 5.41 -20.86 -12.39
N ASN A 212 6.44 -20.15 -11.99
CA ASN A 212 6.28 -19.09 -11.01
C ASN A 212 5.42 -17.96 -11.60
N LYS A 213 4.61 -17.35 -10.75
CA LYS A 213 3.81 -16.17 -11.16
C LYS A 213 4.74 -15.01 -11.50
N VAL A 214 4.66 -14.53 -12.73
CA VAL A 214 5.32 -13.32 -13.20
C VAL A 214 4.26 -12.30 -13.57
N ARG A 215 4.48 -11.05 -13.25
CA ARG A 215 3.56 -9.98 -13.56
C ARG A 215 4.31 -8.73 -14.03
N THR A 216 3.69 -8.00 -14.95
CA THR A 216 4.16 -6.66 -15.32
C THR A 216 3.68 -5.64 -14.31
N PHE A 217 4.47 -4.60 -14.11
CA PHE A 217 4.19 -3.49 -13.21
C PHE A 217 4.55 -2.18 -13.85
N CYS A 218 3.93 -1.12 -13.36
CA CYS A 218 4.31 0.27 -13.59
C CYS A 218 4.85 0.53 -14.99
N GLN A 219 4.02 1.01 -15.84
CA GLN A 219 4.39 1.48 -17.14
C GLN A 219 4.66 2.98 -17.01
N ASN A 220 5.91 3.40 -17.25
CA ASN A 220 6.35 4.79 -17.24
C ASN A 220 6.80 5.21 -18.62
#